data_94975a20ed49ce4a7333ea9eb57b38b1
#
_entry.id   94975a20ed49ce4a7333ea9eb57b38b1
#
_cell.length_a   1.000
_cell.length_b   1.000
_cell.length_c   1.000
_cell.angle_alpha   90.00
_cell.angle_beta   90.00
_cell.angle_gamma   90.00
#
_symmetry.space_group_name_H-M   'P 1'
#
loop_
_entity.id
_entity.type
_entity.pdbx_description
1 polymer ?
#
loop_
_entity_poly.entity_id
_entity_poly.type
_entity_poly.pdbx_seq_one_letter_code
_entity_poly.pdbx_strand_id
1 'polypeptide(L)'
;MTGRSGDGFMRCSDGAVRWGVFGAAGVVFVHRGPEGTTVMLQRRSAFAHEGGTWSCAGGALDEGESPLEGGLREAGEEVGRVPDGRRLIGEVVFAPASDWSYTTSVVEVGERFGTSLNFETDDVSWIPVDGVSSLELHAGFAAAWPEIAGIVLGAE
;
A
#
# COMPACT_ATOMS: atom_id res chain seq x y z
N MET A 1 1.71 10.63 -21.57
CA MET A 1 1.76 9.33 -22.26
C MET A 1 2.03 8.23 -21.26
N THR A 2 1.24 7.20 -21.28
CA THR A 2 1.46 6.07 -20.40
C THR A 2 2.52 5.14 -21.00
N GLY A 3 3.43 4.67 -20.17
CA GLY A 3 4.38 3.64 -20.56
C GLY A 3 3.72 2.25 -20.59
N ARG A 4 4.54 1.23 -20.74
CA ARG A 4 4.04 -0.15 -20.71
C ARG A 4 3.50 -0.49 -19.32
N SER A 5 2.50 -1.39 -19.26
CA SER A 5 2.05 -1.95 -18.01
C SER A 5 3.17 -2.75 -17.36
N GLY A 6 3.29 -2.64 -16.05
CA GLY A 6 4.23 -3.43 -15.27
C GLY A 6 3.66 -4.75 -14.78
N ASP A 7 2.41 -5.05 -15.12
CA ASP A 7 1.77 -6.29 -14.67
C ASP A 7 2.49 -7.50 -15.27
N GLY A 8 3.00 -8.35 -14.42
CA GLY A 8 3.72 -9.54 -14.80
C GLY A 8 4.73 -9.96 -13.75
N PHE A 9 5.14 -11.21 -13.84
CA PHE A 9 6.18 -11.75 -12.96
C PHE A 9 7.56 -11.54 -13.58
N MET A 10 8.55 -11.28 -12.71
CA MET A 10 9.94 -11.25 -13.13
C MET A 10 10.81 -12.01 -12.14
N ARG A 11 11.89 -12.61 -12.66
CA ARG A 11 12.94 -13.17 -11.82
C ARG A 11 13.91 -12.04 -11.47
N CYS A 12 14.01 -11.74 -10.18
CA CYS A 12 14.87 -10.68 -9.69
C CYS A 12 16.31 -11.14 -9.54
N SER A 13 17.24 -10.19 -9.39
CA SER A 13 18.67 -10.48 -9.29
C SER A 13 19.04 -11.36 -8.10
N ASP A 14 18.19 -11.41 -7.06
CA ASP A 14 18.39 -12.30 -5.91
C ASP A 14 17.84 -13.73 -6.15
N GLY A 15 17.29 -14.01 -7.34
CA GLY A 15 16.74 -15.30 -7.71
C GLY A 15 15.26 -15.50 -7.41
N ALA A 16 14.65 -14.61 -6.64
CA ALA A 16 13.22 -14.72 -6.32
C ALA A 16 12.36 -14.19 -7.47
N VAL A 17 11.17 -14.76 -7.62
CA VAL A 17 10.19 -14.28 -8.61
C VAL A 17 9.19 -13.38 -7.92
N ARG A 18 8.98 -12.17 -8.49
CA ARG A 18 8.05 -11.18 -7.92
C ARG A 18 7.17 -10.57 -8.99
N TRP A 19 6.02 -10.09 -8.54
CA TRP A 19 5.08 -9.38 -9.40
C TRP A 19 5.53 -7.93 -9.57
N GLY A 20 5.51 -7.45 -10.81
CA GLY A 20 5.86 -6.08 -11.15
C GLY A 20 7.19 -5.98 -11.87
N VAL A 21 7.16 -5.93 -13.23
CA VAL A 21 8.39 -5.89 -14.02
C VAL A 21 9.14 -4.55 -13.89
N PHE A 22 8.49 -3.49 -13.40
CA PHE A 22 9.11 -2.20 -13.11
C PHE A 22 9.12 -1.91 -11.59
N GLY A 23 8.98 -2.95 -10.76
CA GLY A 23 8.80 -2.81 -9.32
C GLY A 23 7.35 -2.65 -8.93
N ALA A 24 7.12 -2.41 -7.65
CA ALA A 24 5.76 -2.28 -7.12
C ALA A 24 5.71 -1.17 -6.07
N ALA A 25 4.51 -0.70 -5.79
CA ALA A 25 4.29 0.36 -4.82
C ALA A 25 2.96 0.19 -4.10
N GLY A 26 2.91 0.64 -2.86
CA GLY A 26 1.71 0.69 -2.08
C GLY A 26 1.54 2.05 -1.43
N VAL A 27 0.37 2.28 -0.86
CA VAL A 27 0.09 3.52 -0.16
C VAL A 27 -0.71 3.25 1.12
N VAL A 28 -0.24 3.81 2.22
CA VAL A 28 -0.96 3.79 3.50
C VAL A 28 -1.55 5.17 3.71
N PHE A 29 -2.87 5.26 3.72
CA PHE A 29 -3.57 6.51 3.99
C PHE A 29 -3.75 6.68 5.49
N VAL A 30 -3.50 7.91 5.97
CA VAL A 30 -3.56 8.27 7.39
C VAL A 30 -4.62 9.34 7.58
N HIS A 31 -5.51 9.14 8.54
CA HIS A 31 -6.51 10.14 8.92
C HIS A 31 -6.37 10.47 10.40
N ARG A 32 -6.27 11.77 10.71
CA ARG A 32 -6.16 12.26 12.09
C ARG A 32 -7.50 12.83 12.48
N GLY A 33 -8.27 12.04 13.24
CA GLY A 33 -9.60 12.42 13.69
C GLY A 33 -9.64 12.75 15.17
N PRO A 34 -10.81 13.18 15.67
CA PRO A 34 -10.97 13.53 17.10
C PRO A 34 -10.78 12.33 18.03
N GLU A 35 -10.96 11.12 17.52
CA GLU A 35 -10.79 9.87 18.29
C GLU A 35 -9.38 9.29 18.18
N GLY A 36 -8.51 9.92 17.41
CA GLY A 36 -7.13 9.48 17.22
C GLY A 36 -6.77 9.27 15.77
N THR A 37 -5.57 8.77 15.55
CA THR A 37 -5.01 8.53 14.22
C THR A 37 -5.35 7.13 13.75
N THR A 38 -5.88 7.02 12.53
CA THR A 38 -6.19 5.75 11.91
C THR A 38 -5.50 5.63 10.56
N VAL A 39 -5.30 4.39 10.12
CA VAL A 39 -4.76 4.09 8.80
C VAL A 39 -5.73 3.17 8.05
N MET A 40 -5.83 3.36 6.74
CA MET A 40 -6.66 2.50 5.91
C MET A 40 -5.91 1.23 5.58
N LEU A 41 -6.53 0.09 5.88
CA LEU A 41 -6.06 -1.21 5.46
C LEU A 41 -7.17 -1.95 4.74
N GLN A 42 -6.79 -2.88 3.89
CA GLN A 42 -7.73 -3.73 3.18
C GLN A 42 -7.39 -5.19 3.46
N ARG A 43 -8.43 -5.99 3.63
CA ARG A 43 -8.28 -7.43 3.84
C ARG A 43 -8.31 -8.12 2.48
N ARG A 44 -7.28 -8.91 2.22
CA ARG A 44 -7.18 -9.70 0.99
C ARG A 44 -8.25 -10.79 1.03
N SER A 45 -8.94 -10.99 -0.09
CA SER A 45 -9.97 -12.03 -0.15
C SER A 45 -9.37 -13.42 0.04
N ALA A 46 -10.21 -14.39 0.41
CA ALA A 46 -9.78 -15.77 0.60
C ALA A 46 -9.20 -16.40 -0.68
N PHE A 47 -9.49 -15.83 -1.84
CA PHE A 47 -9.01 -16.33 -3.14
C PHE A 47 -7.69 -15.70 -3.56
N ALA A 48 -7.21 -14.68 -2.88
CA ALA A 48 -5.94 -14.01 -3.18
C ALA A 48 -4.77 -14.70 -2.49
N HIS A 49 -3.54 -14.41 -2.94
CA HIS A 49 -2.33 -14.83 -2.25
C HIS A 49 -2.33 -14.24 -0.83
N GLU A 50 -2.02 -15.05 0.17
CA GLU A 50 -2.13 -14.69 1.59
C GLU A 50 -3.53 -14.17 1.94
N GLY A 51 -4.56 -14.88 1.46
CA GLY A 51 -5.96 -14.52 1.68
C GLY A 51 -6.32 -14.40 3.16
N GLY A 52 -7.20 -13.45 3.47
CA GLY A 52 -7.62 -13.17 4.83
C GLY A 52 -6.68 -12.25 5.60
N THR A 53 -5.51 -11.91 5.05
CA THR A 53 -4.57 -11.00 5.70
C THR A 53 -4.83 -9.56 5.31
N TRP A 54 -4.39 -8.64 6.17
CA TRP A 54 -4.54 -7.21 5.95
C TRP A 54 -3.26 -6.57 5.41
N SER A 55 -3.41 -5.62 4.50
CA SER A 55 -2.30 -4.85 3.94
C SER A 55 -2.80 -3.51 3.43
N CYS A 56 -1.89 -2.70 2.86
CA CYS A 56 -2.27 -1.45 2.22
C CYS A 56 -2.64 -1.68 0.75
N ALA A 57 -3.26 -0.69 0.13
CA ALA A 57 -3.51 -0.68 -1.32
C ALA A 57 -2.20 -0.61 -2.08
N GLY A 58 -2.13 -1.24 -3.23
CA GLY A 58 -0.92 -1.19 -4.06
C GLY A 58 -0.92 -2.20 -5.19
N GLY A 59 0.13 -2.17 -5.98
CA GLY A 59 0.31 -3.08 -7.09
C GLY A 59 1.57 -2.77 -7.89
N ALA A 60 1.67 -3.32 -9.09
CA ALA A 60 2.82 -3.12 -9.97
C ALA A 60 2.87 -1.69 -10.49
N LEU A 61 4.08 -1.15 -10.59
CA LEU A 61 4.30 0.12 -11.26
C LEU A 61 4.25 -0.08 -12.77
N ASP A 62 3.68 0.90 -13.48
CA ASP A 62 3.81 0.97 -14.92
C ASP A 62 5.13 1.66 -15.28
N GLU A 63 5.60 1.46 -16.52
CA GLU A 63 6.84 2.06 -16.98
C GLU A 63 6.80 3.59 -16.83
N GLY A 64 7.80 4.13 -16.14
CA GLY A 64 7.92 5.57 -15.94
C GLY A 64 7.13 6.17 -14.79
N GLU A 65 6.33 5.37 -14.09
CA GLU A 65 5.61 5.87 -12.91
C GLU A 65 6.55 6.00 -11.71
N SER A 66 6.35 7.06 -10.91
CA SER A 66 6.94 7.12 -9.59
C SER A 66 6.18 6.20 -8.64
N PRO A 67 6.77 5.79 -7.52
CA PRO A 67 6.07 4.98 -6.52
C PRO A 67 4.78 5.62 -6.03
N LEU A 68 4.78 6.94 -5.77
CA LEU A 68 3.58 7.63 -5.31
C LEU A 68 2.49 7.63 -6.39
N GLU A 69 2.85 7.93 -7.64
CA GLU A 69 1.89 7.90 -8.75
C GLU A 69 1.26 6.52 -8.90
N GLY A 70 2.09 5.48 -8.91
CA GLY A 70 1.61 4.10 -9.05
C GLY A 70 0.76 3.64 -7.88
N GLY A 71 1.18 3.97 -6.66
CA GLY A 71 0.43 3.64 -5.45
C GLY A 71 -0.94 4.30 -5.44
N LEU A 72 -1.02 5.58 -5.79
CA LEU A 72 -2.30 6.31 -5.86
C LEU A 72 -3.20 5.77 -6.98
N ARG A 73 -2.63 5.43 -8.12
CA ARG A 73 -3.40 4.83 -9.22
C ARG A 73 -4.02 3.50 -8.81
N GLU A 74 -3.21 2.61 -8.22
CA GLU A 74 -3.68 1.32 -7.74
C GLU A 74 -4.75 1.48 -6.65
N ALA A 75 -4.56 2.44 -5.74
CA ALA A 75 -5.55 2.72 -4.70
C ALA A 75 -6.88 3.15 -5.32
N GLY A 76 -6.85 4.01 -6.34
CA GLY A 76 -8.06 4.43 -7.04
C GLY A 76 -8.81 3.26 -7.66
N GLU A 77 -8.10 2.28 -8.18
CA GLU A 77 -8.68 1.08 -8.77
C GLU A 77 -9.25 0.12 -7.71
N GLU A 78 -8.64 0.07 -6.54
CA GLU A 78 -8.98 -0.91 -5.51
C GLU A 78 -10.01 -0.40 -4.50
N VAL A 79 -9.93 0.86 -4.10
CA VAL A 79 -10.74 1.40 -3.00
C VAL A 79 -11.49 2.68 -3.33
N GLY A 80 -11.29 3.24 -4.52
CA GLY A 80 -12.01 4.41 -4.98
C GLY A 80 -11.18 5.69 -4.95
N ARG A 81 -11.84 6.80 -5.32
CA ARG A 81 -11.16 8.08 -5.50
C ARG A 81 -10.50 8.58 -4.22
N VAL A 82 -9.20 8.87 -4.32
CA VAL A 82 -8.43 9.43 -3.22
C VAL A 82 -8.73 10.92 -3.09
N PRO A 83 -9.01 11.43 -1.87
CA PRO A 83 -9.27 12.87 -1.66
C PRO A 83 -8.13 13.75 -2.16
N ASP A 84 -8.49 14.94 -2.67
CA ASP A 84 -7.52 15.88 -3.23
C ASP A 84 -6.60 16.51 -2.17
N GLY A 85 -7.09 16.74 -0.96
CA GLY A 85 -6.32 17.38 0.11
C GLY A 85 -5.34 16.45 0.81
N ARG A 86 -4.57 15.70 0.05
CA ARG A 86 -3.63 14.71 0.56
C ARG A 86 -2.21 15.23 0.64
N ARG A 87 -1.42 14.67 1.56
CA ARG A 87 -0.02 15.07 1.76
C ARG A 87 0.85 13.84 2.01
N LEU A 88 1.91 13.70 1.20
CA LEU A 88 2.91 12.66 1.43
C LEU A 88 3.73 13.01 2.67
N ILE A 89 3.80 12.11 3.65
CA ILE A 89 4.54 12.33 4.89
C ILE A 89 5.74 11.40 5.07
N GLY A 90 5.91 10.42 4.21
CA GLY A 90 7.09 9.57 4.22
C GLY A 90 6.97 8.40 3.28
N GLU A 91 8.07 7.66 3.16
CA GLU A 91 8.15 6.48 2.32
C GLU A 91 8.99 5.40 2.99
N VAL A 92 8.64 4.14 2.75
CA VAL A 92 9.43 2.99 3.20
C VAL A 92 9.76 2.15 1.98
N VAL A 93 11.05 1.91 1.74
CA VAL A 93 11.52 1.17 0.57
C VAL A 93 12.03 -0.20 1.00
N PHE A 94 11.48 -1.24 0.38
CA PHE A 94 11.97 -2.61 0.48
C PHE A 94 12.65 -2.96 -0.84
N ALA A 95 13.97 -3.12 -0.82
CA ALA A 95 14.75 -3.40 -2.02
C ALA A 95 15.59 -4.66 -1.81
N PRO A 96 14.97 -5.85 -1.97
CA PRO A 96 15.68 -7.13 -1.72
C PRO A 96 16.62 -7.51 -2.85
N ALA A 97 16.50 -6.85 -4.01
CA ALA A 97 17.31 -7.11 -5.19
C ALA A 97 17.69 -5.79 -5.84
N SER A 98 18.75 -5.79 -6.65
CA SER A 98 19.20 -4.56 -7.32
C SER A 98 18.26 -4.08 -8.42
N ASP A 99 17.41 -4.96 -8.93
CA ASP A 99 16.51 -4.70 -10.05
C ASP A 99 15.03 -4.71 -9.68
N TRP A 100 14.71 -4.78 -8.39
CA TRP A 100 13.32 -4.77 -7.93
C TRP A 100 13.20 -4.14 -6.56
N SER A 101 12.16 -3.32 -6.38
CA SER A 101 11.83 -2.75 -5.09
C SER A 101 10.32 -2.58 -4.93
N TYR A 102 9.90 -2.51 -3.67
CA TYR A 102 8.53 -2.15 -3.28
C TYR A 102 8.62 -0.90 -2.40
N THR A 103 7.97 0.17 -2.82
CA THR A 103 7.94 1.42 -2.06
C THR A 103 6.55 1.65 -1.50
N THR A 104 6.44 1.81 -0.19
CA THR A 104 5.19 2.19 0.46
C THR A 104 5.21 3.68 0.76
N SER A 105 4.30 4.43 0.17
CA SER A 105 4.12 5.85 0.45
C SER A 105 3.12 6.01 1.59
N VAL A 106 3.42 6.89 2.54
CA VAL A 106 2.52 7.20 3.67
C VAL A 106 1.89 8.56 3.39
N VAL A 107 0.58 8.60 3.24
CA VAL A 107 -0.15 9.77 2.74
C VAL A 107 -1.25 10.17 3.73
N GLU A 108 -1.15 11.38 4.26
CA GLU A 108 -2.19 11.93 5.15
C GLU A 108 -3.33 12.49 4.31
N VAL A 109 -4.56 12.19 4.72
CA VAL A 109 -5.79 12.69 4.06
C VAL A 109 -6.65 13.43 5.07
N GLY A 110 -7.43 14.39 4.56
CA GLY A 110 -8.29 15.22 5.41
C GLY A 110 -9.62 14.57 5.77
N GLU A 111 -9.98 13.47 5.11
CA GLU A 111 -11.22 12.77 5.37
C GLU A 111 -11.05 11.27 5.10
N ARG A 112 -11.82 10.46 5.80
CA ARG A 112 -11.87 9.02 5.54
C ARG A 112 -12.62 8.80 4.23
N PHE A 113 -12.20 7.78 3.49
CA PHE A 113 -12.80 7.40 2.22
C PHE A 113 -12.59 5.91 1.99
N GLY A 114 -13.10 5.40 0.89
CA GLY A 114 -12.75 4.07 0.41
C GLY A 114 -13.79 3.01 0.69
N THR A 115 -13.88 2.10 -0.26
CA THR A 115 -14.69 0.88 -0.18
C THR A 115 -14.04 -0.15 -1.10
N SER A 116 -14.35 -1.43 -0.89
CA SER A 116 -13.84 -2.48 -1.77
C SER A 116 -14.48 -2.35 -3.15
N LEU A 117 -13.66 -2.28 -4.20
CA LEU A 117 -14.12 -2.15 -5.60
C LEU A 117 -13.88 -3.41 -6.43
N ASN A 118 -13.12 -4.39 -5.92
CA ASN A 118 -12.84 -5.59 -6.69
C ASN A 118 -12.91 -6.84 -5.81
N PHE A 119 -12.91 -8.01 -6.46
CA PHE A 119 -13.07 -9.29 -5.76
C PHE A 119 -11.80 -9.76 -5.03
N GLU A 120 -10.67 -9.10 -5.22
CA GLU A 120 -9.40 -9.43 -4.54
C GLU A 120 -9.35 -8.86 -3.11
N THR A 121 -10.24 -7.92 -2.82
CA THR A 121 -10.32 -7.25 -1.52
C THR A 121 -11.72 -7.44 -0.97
N ASP A 122 -11.88 -8.06 0.19
CA ASP A 122 -13.20 -8.30 0.76
C ASP A 122 -13.58 -7.35 1.89
N ASP A 123 -12.66 -6.48 2.33
CA ASP A 123 -12.97 -5.44 3.31
C ASP A 123 -11.97 -4.30 3.24
N VAL A 124 -12.44 -3.09 3.54
CA VAL A 124 -11.62 -1.88 3.66
C VAL A 124 -12.01 -1.22 4.98
N SER A 125 -11.02 -0.98 5.84
CA SER A 125 -11.30 -0.45 7.18
C SER A 125 -10.24 0.56 7.60
N TRP A 126 -10.64 1.51 8.42
CA TRP A 126 -9.75 2.46 9.06
C TRP A 126 -9.43 1.94 10.46
N ILE A 127 -8.18 1.59 10.67
CA ILE A 127 -7.70 0.90 11.86
C ILE A 127 -6.90 1.86 12.73
N PRO A 128 -7.17 1.94 14.03
CA PRO A 128 -6.31 2.73 14.92
C PRO A 128 -4.85 2.25 14.81
N VAL A 129 -3.92 3.20 14.80
CA VAL A 129 -2.50 2.88 14.59
C VAL A 129 -2.02 1.82 15.58
N ASP A 130 -2.43 1.93 16.83
CA ASP A 130 -2.04 0.97 17.89
C ASP A 130 -2.76 -0.37 17.80
N GLY A 131 -3.75 -0.50 16.92
CA GLY A 131 -4.47 -1.74 16.71
C GLY A 131 -3.97 -2.57 15.51
N VAL A 132 -3.12 -2.00 14.67
CA VAL A 132 -2.69 -2.65 13.44
C VAL A 132 -1.93 -3.95 13.71
N SER A 133 -1.01 -3.94 14.67
CA SER A 133 -0.20 -5.11 14.98
C SER A 133 -0.99 -6.28 15.57
N SER A 134 -2.24 -6.05 15.96
CA SER A 134 -3.14 -7.11 16.45
C SER A 134 -3.85 -7.85 15.31
N LEU A 135 -3.78 -7.33 14.09
CA LEU A 135 -4.40 -7.95 12.93
C LEU A 135 -3.47 -9.01 12.32
N GLU A 136 -4.08 -9.94 11.58
CA GLU A 136 -3.30 -10.88 10.77
C GLU A 136 -2.84 -10.13 9.51
N LEU A 137 -1.58 -9.70 9.52
CA LEU A 137 -1.02 -8.88 8.46
C LEU A 137 -0.36 -9.73 7.37
N HIS A 138 -0.46 -9.28 6.12
CA HIS A 138 0.35 -9.80 5.04
C HIS A 138 1.82 -9.71 5.46
N ALA A 139 2.62 -10.76 5.19
CA ALA A 139 3.99 -10.86 5.69
C ALA A 139 4.88 -9.67 5.33
N GLY A 140 4.82 -9.21 4.08
CA GLY A 140 5.60 -8.04 3.63
C GLY A 140 5.16 -6.76 4.32
N PHE A 141 3.86 -6.59 4.52
CA PHE A 141 3.34 -5.43 5.23
C PHE A 141 3.73 -5.47 6.71
N ALA A 142 3.64 -6.63 7.35
CA ALA A 142 4.06 -6.80 8.74
C ALA A 142 5.51 -6.39 8.94
N ALA A 143 6.39 -6.76 8.02
CA ALA A 143 7.81 -6.39 8.07
C ALA A 143 8.04 -4.88 7.97
N ALA A 144 7.23 -4.19 7.18
CA ALA A 144 7.35 -2.73 6.96
C ALA A 144 6.62 -1.91 8.02
N TRP A 145 5.65 -2.50 8.73
CA TRP A 145 4.76 -1.74 9.61
C TRP A 145 5.49 -0.94 10.70
N PRO A 146 6.54 -1.44 11.39
CA PRO A 146 7.22 -0.63 12.41
C PRO A 146 7.76 0.70 11.86
N GLU A 147 8.35 0.70 10.67
CA GLU A 147 8.82 1.94 10.02
C GLU A 147 7.67 2.84 9.62
N ILE A 148 6.60 2.25 9.07
CA ILE A 148 5.40 3.00 8.68
C ILE A 148 4.79 3.66 9.90
N ALA A 149 4.63 2.92 10.99
CA ALA A 149 4.08 3.45 12.25
C ALA A 149 4.93 4.61 12.77
N GLY A 150 6.25 4.49 12.70
CA GLY A 150 7.17 5.55 13.10
C GLY A 150 6.95 6.83 12.30
N ILE A 151 6.74 6.72 10.99
CA ILE A 151 6.43 7.86 10.13
C ILE A 151 5.09 8.49 10.52
N VAL A 152 4.06 7.68 10.71
CA VAL A 152 2.72 8.14 11.07
C VAL A 152 2.75 8.92 12.39
N LEU A 153 3.41 8.37 13.41
CA LEU A 153 3.46 8.98 14.73
C LEU A 153 4.42 10.18 14.78
N GLY A 154 5.49 10.14 14.00
CA GLY A 154 6.48 11.21 13.97
C GLY A 154 6.00 12.48 13.26
N ALA A 155 5.00 12.36 12.37
CA ALA A 155 4.47 13.50 11.61
C ALA A 155 3.29 14.21 12.29
N GLU A 156 2.91 13.79 13.49
CA GLU A 156 1.83 14.42 14.24
C GLU A 156 2.17 15.83 14.72
#